data_25989f6ec292a8706ab0534fd2a45a74
#
_entry.id   25989f6ec292a8706ab0534fd2a45a74
#
_cell.length_a   1.000
_cell.length_b   1.000
_cell.length_c   1.000
_cell.angle_alpha   90.00
_cell.angle_beta   90.00
_cell.angle_gamma   90.00
#
_symmetry.space_group_name_H-M   'P 1'
#
loop_
_entity.id
_entity.type
_entity.pdbx_description
1 polymer ?
#
loop_
_entity_poly.entity_id
_entity_poly.type
_entity_poly.pdbx_seq_one_letter_code
_entity_poly.pdbx_strand_id
1 'polypeptide(L)'
;MMYIALGSALVYIINMIDKTYTLYNILCFDRAAILQGQIWRLFTYPLVFDMGGILYTAIGLICYYSLGRAIENSWGTFRFNLFYFTGMLLMDIYCMIFGGQADVTYLNMSLFLSYATLYPDAQFLIFFVIPVKAWVLAVLDLLTVFLGLLSPFPYSLFGLISLGNYFLFFGKDWVRVFPVSWRINARRAAKKAAHPKSKTIPFPTAGSYQASHAKPQTPYTHKCTICGRTDVDSPDLEFRYCSRCKGYHCYCSEHISNHAHITE
;
A
#
# COMPACT_ATOMS: atom_id res chain seq x y z
N MET A 1 14.14 15.02 5.50
CA MET A 1 15.19 14.39 4.65
C MET A 1 16.33 15.35 4.25
N MET A 2 16.05 16.59 3.91
CA MET A 2 17.04 17.57 3.45
C MET A 2 18.25 17.73 4.40
N TYR A 3 18.01 17.85 5.71
CA TYR A 3 19.09 18.04 6.69
C TYR A 3 20.04 16.85 6.80
N ILE A 4 19.49 15.63 6.67
CA ILE A 4 20.29 14.39 6.70
C ILE A 4 21.20 14.35 5.48
N ALA A 5 20.66 14.57 4.29
CA ALA A 5 21.43 14.56 3.04
C ALA A 5 22.53 15.65 3.01
N LEU A 6 22.20 16.86 3.48
CA LEU A 6 23.18 17.95 3.58
C LEU A 6 24.27 17.62 4.61
N GLY A 7 23.90 17.07 5.77
CA GLY A 7 24.84 16.62 6.78
C GLY A 7 25.78 15.54 6.27
N SER A 8 25.25 14.53 5.58
CA SER A 8 26.06 13.45 4.97
C SER A 8 27.00 13.98 3.88
N ALA A 9 26.53 14.91 3.03
CA ALA A 9 27.37 15.54 2.03
C ALA A 9 28.54 16.33 2.66
N LEU A 10 28.25 17.08 3.71
CA LEU A 10 29.26 17.85 4.44
C LEU A 10 30.30 16.94 5.11
N VAL A 11 29.85 15.89 5.80
CA VAL A 11 30.73 14.88 6.41
C VAL A 11 31.61 14.22 5.36
N TYR A 12 31.05 13.85 4.20
CA TYR A 12 31.81 13.26 3.12
C TYR A 12 32.89 14.19 2.55
N ILE A 13 32.55 15.47 2.31
CA ILE A 13 33.50 16.47 1.83
C ILE A 13 34.65 16.68 2.82
N ILE A 14 34.35 16.78 4.11
CA ILE A 14 35.37 16.91 5.15
C ILE A 14 36.28 15.67 5.18
N ASN A 15 35.71 14.46 5.15
CA ASN A 15 36.48 13.21 5.13
C ASN A 15 37.38 13.09 3.86
N MET A 16 36.92 13.63 2.75
CA MET A 16 37.72 13.66 1.51
C MET A 16 38.95 14.56 1.62
N ILE A 17 38.84 15.67 2.36
CA ILE A 17 39.94 16.60 2.63
C ILE A 17 40.84 16.02 3.73
N ASP A 18 40.27 15.47 4.76
CA ASP A 18 40.97 14.84 5.90
C ASP A 18 41.29 13.37 5.56
N LYS A 19 42.51 13.14 5.03
CA LYS A 19 43.00 11.78 4.70
C LYS A 19 43.16 10.86 5.89
N THR A 20 43.06 11.37 7.11
CA THR A 20 43.15 10.58 8.37
C THR A 20 41.82 9.95 8.78
N TYR A 21 40.74 10.28 8.10
CA TYR A 21 39.37 9.81 8.43
C TYR A 21 38.99 10.09 9.88
N THR A 22 39.51 11.15 10.46
CA THR A 22 39.28 11.51 11.89
C THR A 22 37.81 11.72 12.14
N LEU A 23 37.13 12.50 11.28
CA LEU A 23 35.70 12.77 11.41
C LEU A 23 34.87 11.49 11.25
N TYR A 24 35.21 10.63 10.29
CA TYR A 24 34.59 9.32 10.13
C TYR A 24 34.63 8.52 11.44
N ASN A 25 35.83 8.40 12.03
CA ASN A 25 36.06 7.63 13.26
C ASN A 25 35.34 8.21 14.48
N ILE A 26 35.07 9.52 14.51
CA ILE A 26 34.34 10.19 15.59
C ILE A 26 32.83 10.00 15.45
N LEU A 27 32.31 9.95 14.24
CA LEU A 27 30.88 9.92 13.94
C LEU A 27 30.33 8.49 13.73
N CYS A 28 31.15 7.51 13.34
CA CYS A 28 30.72 6.15 13.11
C CYS A 28 30.26 5.49 14.43
N PHE A 29 29.37 4.51 14.31
CA PHE A 29 28.92 3.72 15.46
C PHE A 29 30.08 2.88 16.02
N ASP A 30 30.38 3.06 17.30
CA ASP A 30 31.34 2.26 18.03
C ASP A 30 30.81 1.99 19.45
N ARG A 31 30.49 0.72 19.72
CA ARG A 31 29.95 0.28 21.00
C ARG A 31 30.87 0.63 22.19
N ALA A 32 32.18 0.45 22.02
CA ALA A 32 33.13 0.69 23.12
C ALA A 32 33.19 2.19 23.47
N ALA A 33 33.25 3.04 22.47
CA ALA A 33 33.26 4.48 22.64
C ALA A 33 31.93 5.01 23.22
N ILE A 34 30.79 4.44 22.82
CA ILE A 34 29.47 4.81 23.36
C ILE A 34 29.41 4.48 24.87
N LEU A 35 29.88 3.33 25.28
CA LEU A 35 29.94 2.93 26.70
C LEU A 35 30.90 3.82 27.52
N GLN A 36 31.86 4.49 26.88
CA GLN A 36 32.75 5.49 27.51
C GLN A 36 32.13 6.90 27.54
N GLY A 37 30.85 7.07 27.14
CA GLY A 37 30.12 8.32 27.20
C GLY A 37 30.00 9.08 25.87
N GLN A 38 30.45 8.53 24.73
CA GLN A 38 30.32 9.16 23.41
C GLN A 38 28.95 8.86 22.80
N ILE A 39 27.88 9.27 23.49
CA ILE A 39 26.49 8.96 23.10
C ILE A 39 26.03 9.62 21.79
N TRP A 40 26.71 10.67 21.31
CA TRP A 40 26.39 11.30 20.02
C TRP A 40 26.51 10.33 18.85
N ARG A 41 27.33 9.29 18.94
CA ARG A 41 27.53 8.27 17.92
C ARG A 41 26.25 7.51 17.56
N LEU A 42 25.29 7.42 18.47
CA LEU A 42 23.96 6.82 18.22
C LEU A 42 23.17 7.62 17.17
N PHE A 43 23.41 8.94 17.10
CA PHE A 43 22.66 9.84 16.20
C PHE A 43 23.46 10.28 14.98
N THR A 44 24.77 10.13 15.01
CA THR A 44 25.65 10.68 13.97
C THR A 44 26.06 9.67 12.91
N TYR A 45 26.01 8.36 13.20
CA TYR A 45 26.40 7.34 12.22
C TYR A 45 25.60 7.40 10.91
N PRO A 46 24.31 7.80 10.86
CA PRO A 46 23.58 7.89 9.58
C PRO A 46 24.09 9.02 8.67
N LEU A 47 24.88 9.94 9.21
CA LEU A 47 25.54 11.00 8.42
C LEU A 47 26.80 10.48 7.72
N VAL A 48 27.30 9.34 8.16
CA VAL A 48 28.51 8.72 7.58
C VAL A 48 28.09 7.87 6.38
N PHE A 49 28.10 8.48 5.20
CA PHE A 49 27.69 7.84 3.95
C PHE A 49 28.85 7.86 2.96
N ASP A 50 29.41 6.70 2.64
CA ASP A 50 30.48 6.52 1.68
C ASP A 50 30.22 5.25 0.83
N MET A 51 30.22 5.40 -0.50
CA MET A 51 30.05 4.32 -1.47
C MET A 51 31.36 3.96 -2.19
N GLY A 52 32.52 4.32 -1.62
CA GLY A 52 33.83 3.97 -2.18
C GLY A 52 34.32 4.88 -3.31
N GLY A 53 33.75 6.08 -3.46
CA GLY A 53 34.20 7.05 -4.45
C GLY A 53 33.26 8.24 -4.59
N ILE A 54 33.84 9.39 -4.98
CA ILE A 54 33.12 10.67 -5.03
C ILE A 54 31.86 10.63 -5.93
N LEU A 55 31.99 10.02 -7.11
CA LEU A 55 30.88 9.93 -8.07
C LEU A 55 29.75 9.04 -7.54
N TYR A 56 30.10 7.86 -7.02
CA TYR A 56 29.11 6.91 -6.47
C TYR A 56 28.43 7.46 -5.23
N THR A 57 29.17 8.10 -4.33
CA THR A 57 28.63 8.73 -3.13
C THR A 57 27.71 9.90 -3.48
N ALA A 58 28.09 10.76 -4.44
CA ALA A 58 27.24 11.85 -4.89
C ALA A 58 25.92 11.34 -5.53
N ILE A 59 25.99 10.36 -6.41
CA ILE A 59 24.80 9.74 -7.03
C ILE A 59 23.93 9.09 -5.95
N GLY A 60 24.53 8.34 -5.03
CA GLY A 60 23.85 7.71 -3.91
C GLY A 60 23.12 8.72 -3.03
N LEU A 61 23.76 9.82 -2.65
CA LEU A 61 23.14 10.89 -1.84
C LEU A 61 21.96 11.54 -2.56
N ILE A 62 22.08 11.83 -3.86
CA ILE A 62 20.98 12.39 -4.67
C ILE A 62 19.83 11.39 -4.73
N CYS A 63 20.12 10.11 -4.94
CA CYS A 63 19.14 9.06 -4.99
C CYS A 63 18.38 8.95 -3.65
N TYR A 64 19.08 8.81 -2.54
CA TYR A 64 18.46 8.70 -1.21
C TYR A 64 17.73 9.96 -0.79
N TYR A 65 18.24 11.14 -1.14
CA TYR A 65 17.50 12.38 -0.95
C TYR A 65 16.16 12.37 -1.68
N SER A 66 16.17 11.96 -2.95
CA SER A 66 14.97 11.91 -3.80
C SER A 66 13.94 10.90 -3.27
N LEU A 67 14.41 9.70 -2.87
CA LEU A 67 13.59 8.66 -2.25
C LEU A 67 12.96 9.15 -0.94
N GLY A 68 13.77 9.66 -0.05
CA GLY A 68 13.31 10.14 1.25
C GLY A 68 12.34 11.31 1.13
N ARG A 69 12.57 12.22 0.19
CA ARG A 69 11.66 13.34 -0.07
C ARG A 69 10.32 12.87 -0.65
N ALA A 70 10.32 11.87 -1.52
CA ALA A 70 9.09 11.31 -2.05
C ALA A 70 8.24 10.65 -0.96
N ILE A 71 8.87 9.90 -0.04
CA ILE A 71 8.19 9.29 1.10
C ILE A 71 7.70 10.39 2.07
N GLU A 72 8.54 11.39 2.38
CA GLU A 72 8.18 12.52 3.24
C GLU A 72 6.97 13.29 2.69
N ASN A 73 6.90 13.51 1.38
CA ASN A 73 5.76 14.16 0.73
C ASN A 73 4.49 13.31 0.80
N SER A 74 4.61 11.97 0.77
CA SER A 74 3.46 11.07 0.85
C SER A 74 2.90 10.89 2.26
N TRP A 75 3.78 10.86 3.25
CA TRP A 75 3.43 10.55 4.64
C TRP A 75 3.36 11.76 5.56
N GLY A 76 3.96 12.88 5.15
CA GLY A 76 4.24 14.03 5.97
C GLY A 76 5.52 13.88 6.78
N THR A 77 6.10 15.02 7.15
CA THR A 77 7.41 15.12 7.81
C THR A 77 7.46 14.37 9.15
N PHE A 78 6.38 14.42 9.94
CA PHE A 78 6.36 13.78 11.27
C PHE A 78 6.48 12.25 11.16
N ARG A 79 5.67 11.63 10.29
CA ARG A 79 5.66 10.16 10.13
C ARG A 79 6.97 9.66 9.52
N PHE A 80 7.53 10.42 8.59
CA PHE A 80 8.83 10.14 8.00
C PHE A 80 9.96 10.18 9.04
N ASN A 81 10.00 11.23 9.86
CA ASN A 81 11.01 11.36 10.92
C ASN A 81 10.88 10.23 11.95
N LEU A 82 9.65 9.84 12.30
CA LEU A 82 9.40 8.72 13.22
C LEU A 82 9.91 7.40 12.62
N PHE A 83 9.66 7.15 11.33
CA PHE A 83 10.17 5.98 10.62
C PHE A 83 11.70 5.91 10.64
N TYR A 84 12.35 7.02 10.32
CA TYR A 84 13.79 7.11 10.27
C TYR A 84 14.42 6.92 11.65
N PHE A 85 13.86 7.59 12.65
CA PHE A 85 14.32 7.49 14.05
C PHE A 85 14.10 6.08 14.64
N THR A 86 12.97 5.45 14.34
CA THR A 86 12.70 4.07 14.78
C THR A 86 13.69 3.09 14.16
N GLY A 87 14.01 3.26 12.87
CA GLY A 87 15.02 2.45 12.20
C GLY A 87 16.40 2.58 12.81
N MET A 88 16.81 3.82 13.17
CA MET A 88 18.04 4.08 13.90
C MET A 88 18.04 3.37 15.25
N LEU A 89 17.02 3.58 16.07
CA LEU A 89 16.93 2.97 17.41
C LEU A 89 16.96 1.45 17.36
N LEU A 90 16.27 0.83 16.43
CA LEU A 90 16.28 -0.64 16.29
C LEU A 90 17.69 -1.15 15.99
N MET A 91 18.41 -0.47 15.11
CA MET A 91 19.78 -0.83 14.76
C MET A 91 20.73 -0.61 15.95
N ASP A 92 20.61 0.53 16.64
CA ASP A 92 21.41 0.88 17.83
C ASP A 92 21.21 -0.14 18.95
N ILE A 93 19.97 -0.46 19.29
CA ILE A 93 19.64 -1.45 20.32
C ILE A 93 20.27 -2.80 19.99
N TYR A 94 20.15 -3.21 18.75
CA TYR A 94 20.72 -4.47 18.29
C TYR A 94 22.25 -4.49 18.40
N CYS A 95 22.93 -3.45 17.88
CA CYS A 95 24.38 -3.34 17.90
C CYS A 95 24.93 -3.20 19.34
N MET A 96 24.18 -2.54 20.22
CA MET A 96 24.54 -2.44 21.64
C MET A 96 24.45 -3.79 22.37
N ILE A 97 23.49 -4.64 22.02
CA ILE A 97 23.31 -5.96 22.66
C ILE A 97 24.28 -6.99 22.09
N PHE A 98 24.27 -7.16 20.78
CA PHE A 98 24.96 -8.27 20.10
C PHE A 98 26.31 -7.89 19.52
N GLY A 99 26.63 -6.60 19.49
CA GLY A 99 27.84 -6.09 18.83
C GLY A 99 27.65 -5.87 17.34
N GLY A 100 28.74 -5.50 16.66
CA GLY A 100 28.73 -5.09 15.27
C GLY A 100 28.76 -3.57 15.12
N GLN A 101 28.81 -3.11 13.89
CA GLN A 101 28.78 -1.68 13.54
C GLN A 101 27.47 -1.36 12.86
N ALA A 102 26.72 -0.40 13.40
CA ALA A 102 25.55 0.12 12.75
C ALA A 102 25.97 0.86 11.48
N ASP A 103 25.34 0.51 10.35
CA ASP A 103 25.61 1.11 9.05
C ASP A 103 24.31 1.73 8.50
N VAL A 104 24.47 2.89 7.90
CA VAL A 104 23.39 3.60 7.21
C VAL A 104 22.80 2.80 6.05
N THR A 105 23.56 1.88 5.47
CA THR A 105 23.13 1.02 4.37
C THR A 105 21.85 0.25 4.71
N TYR A 106 21.78 -0.36 5.89
CA TYR A 106 20.59 -1.11 6.31
C TYR A 106 19.37 -0.20 6.56
N LEU A 107 19.62 1.02 7.04
CA LEU A 107 18.56 2.03 7.16
C LEU A 107 18.03 2.45 5.79
N ASN A 108 18.93 2.62 4.83
CA ASN A 108 18.58 2.97 3.45
C ASN A 108 17.85 1.83 2.71
N MET A 109 18.14 0.55 3.04
CA MET A 109 17.38 -0.60 2.53
C MET A 109 15.90 -0.50 2.94
N SER A 110 15.60 -0.24 4.23
CA SER A 110 14.22 -0.08 4.69
C SER A 110 13.53 1.11 4.03
N LEU A 111 14.25 2.21 3.78
CA LEU A 111 13.77 3.39 3.09
C LEU A 111 13.43 3.06 1.62
N PHE A 112 14.34 2.37 0.94
CA PHE A 112 14.15 1.97 -0.45
C PHE A 112 12.95 1.03 -0.63
N LEU A 113 12.81 0.04 0.23
CA LEU A 113 11.69 -0.89 0.22
C LEU A 113 10.36 -0.16 0.47
N SER A 114 10.37 0.83 1.38
CA SER A 114 9.23 1.71 1.64
C SER A 114 8.83 2.52 0.40
N TYR A 115 9.81 3.07 -0.31
CA TYR A 115 9.59 3.80 -1.56
C TYR A 115 9.01 2.90 -2.65
N ALA A 116 9.58 1.72 -2.86
CA ALA A 116 9.12 0.77 -3.87
C ALA A 116 7.69 0.28 -3.61
N THR A 117 7.28 0.22 -2.34
CA THR A 117 5.90 -0.11 -1.95
C THR A 117 4.92 1.01 -2.29
N LEU A 118 5.33 2.27 -2.12
CA LEU A 118 4.50 3.45 -2.45
C LEU A 118 4.44 3.70 -3.96
N TYR A 119 5.55 3.48 -4.65
CA TYR A 119 5.73 3.80 -6.08
C TYR A 119 6.30 2.60 -6.87
N PRO A 120 5.58 1.48 -6.99
CA PRO A 120 6.10 0.25 -7.59
C PRO A 120 6.46 0.40 -9.07
N ASP A 121 5.76 1.28 -9.79
CA ASP A 121 5.98 1.53 -11.22
C ASP A 121 6.97 2.66 -11.51
N ALA A 122 7.54 3.30 -10.47
CA ALA A 122 8.60 4.28 -10.65
C ALA A 122 9.81 3.62 -11.34
N GLN A 123 10.43 4.35 -12.25
CA GLN A 123 11.57 3.85 -13.02
C GLN A 123 12.86 4.51 -12.56
N PHE A 124 13.85 3.69 -12.27
CA PHE A 124 15.22 4.12 -11.99
C PHE A 124 16.08 3.85 -13.23
N LEU A 125 16.84 4.84 -13.64
CA LEU A 125 17.81 4.68 -14.74
C LEU A 125 19.12 4.14 -14.16
N ILE A 126 19.34 2.83 -14.27
CA ILE A 126 20.62 2.23 -13.91
C ILE A 126 21.63 2.60 -14.97
N PHE A 127 22.77 3.13 -14.53
CA PHE A 127 23.84 3.69 -15.42
C PHE A 127 23.31 4.71 -16.45
N PHE A 128 22.21 5.44 -16.11
CA PHE A 128 21.55 6.41 -16.99
C PHE A 128 21.02 5.86 -18.32
N VAL A 129 21.03 4.54 -18.51
CA VAL A 129 20.65 3.87 -19.77
C VAL A 129 19.49 2.92 -19.60
N ILE A 130 19.49 2.09 -18.57
CA ILE A 130 18.55 1.00 -18.41
C ILE A 130 17.42 1.41 -17.44
N PRO A 131 16.15 1.59 -17.91
CA PRO A 131 15.05 1.87 -17.04
C PRO A 131 14.61 0.58 -16.31
N VAL A 132 14.79 0.53 -15.00
CA VAL A 132 14.36 -0.57 -14.16
C VAL A 132 13.27 -0.09 -13.20
N LYS A 133 12.20 -0.85 -13.09
CA LYS A 133 11.09 -0.53 -12.17
C LYS A 133 11.50 -0.73 -10.72
N ALA A 134 10.99 0.14 -9.84
CA ALA A 134 11.28 0.12 -8.40
C ALA A 134 10.99 -1.24 -7.76
N TRP A 135 9.92 -1.93 -8.15
CA TRP A 135 9.58 -3.25 -7.61
C TRP A 135 10.63 -4.33 -7.91
N VAL A 136 11.30 -4.26 -9.10
CA VAL A 136 12.38 -5.22 -9.45
C VAL A 136 13.57 -5.02 -8.55
N LEU A 137 13.94 -3.76 -8.31
CA LEU A 137 15.04 -3.43 -7.40
C LEU A 137 14.71 -3.79 -5.95
N ALA A 138 13.43 -3.66 -5.53
CA ALA A 138 12.98 -4.10 -4.20
C ALA A 138 13.10 -5.63 -4.03
N VAL A 139 12.84 -6.41 -5.07
CA VAL A 139 13.07 -7.87 -5.04
C VAL A 139 14.57 -8.18 -4.90
N LEU A 140 15.44 -7.44 -5.59
CA LEU A 140 16.88 -7.56 -5.44
C LEU A 140 17.32 -7.20 -4.01
N ASP A 141 16.77 -6.13 -3.45
CA ASP A 141 17.03 -5.70 -2.08
C ASP A 141 16.63 -6.78 -1.06
N LEU A 142 15.45 -7.38 -1.21
CA LEU A 142 15.01 -8.52 -0.40
C LEU A 142 15.92 -9.76 -0.59
N LEU A 143 16.41 -9.99 -1.80
CA LEU A 143 17.37 -11.08 -2.06
C LEU A 143 18.69 -10.84 -1.33
N THR A 144 19.21 -9.60 -1.31
CA THR A 144 20.42 -9.25 -0.56
C THR A 144 20.25 -9.47 0.95
N VAL A 145 19.07 -9.12 1.50
CA VAL A 145 18.72 -9.41 2.90
C VAL A 145 18.73 -10.93 3.16
N PHE A 146 18.13 -11.71 2.26
CA PHE A 146 18.08 -13.16 2.40
C PHE A 146 19.49 -13.79 2.32
N LEU A 147 20.31 -13.34 1.39
CA LEU A 147 21.71 -13.77 1.30
C LEU A 147 22.52 -13.33 2.52
N GLY A 148 22.22 -12.16 3.07
CA GLY A 148 22.81 -11.65 4.30
C GLY A 148 22.59 -12.56 5.51
N LEU A 149 21.51 -13.36 5.55
CA LEU A 149 21.29 -14.35 6.61
C LEU A 149 22.36 -15.45 6.65
N LEU A 150 23.08 -15.67 5.54
CA LEU A 150 24.19 -16.61 5.47
C LEU A 150 25.49 -16.05 6.07
N SER A 151 25.54 -14.75 6.37
CA SER A 151 26.67 -14.10 7.00
C SER A 151 26.86 -14.56 8.44
N PRO A 152 28.10 -14.51 8.98
CA PRO A 152 28.33 -14.86 10.38
C PRO A 152 27.59 -13.87 11.32
N PHE A 153 27.13 -14.40 12.45
CA PHE A 153 26.56 -13.58 13.52
C PHE A 153 27.62 -12.56 14.02
N PRO A 154 27.27 -11.29 14.31
CA PRO A 154 25.92 -10.70 14.40
C PRO A 154 25.39 -10.12 13.09
N TYR A 155 26.14 -10.07 12.00
CA TYR A 155 25.77 -9.37 10.76
C TYR A 155 24.58 -10.00 10.02
N SER A 156 24.34 -11.29 10.24
CA SER A 156 23.22 -12.01 9.59
C SER A 156 21.84 -11.41 9.87
N LEU A 157 21.64 -10.76 11.02
CA LEU A 157 20.33 -10.24 11.40
C LEU A 157 20.09 -8.77 11.04
N PHE A 158 21.10 -8.05 10.56
CA PHE A 158 20.97 -6.62 10.22
C PHE A 158 19.88 -6.36 9.17
N GLY A 159 19.84 -7.19 8.13
CA GLY A 159 18.79 -7.12 7.12
C GLY A 159 17.40 -7.37 7.69
N LEU A 160 17.26 -8.30 8.66
CA LEU A 160 15.96 -8.55 9.30
C LEU A 160 15.50 -7.38 10.16
N ILE A 161 16.41 -6.63 10.79
CA ILE A 161 16.09 -5.42 11.56
C ILE A 161 15.59 -4.33 10.62
N SER A 162 16.26 -4.17 9.48
CA SER A 162 15.82 -3.26 8.41
C SER A 162 14.41 -3.59 7.93
N LEU A 163 14.12 -4.88 7.67
CA LEU A 163 12.78 -5.36 7.33
C LEU A 163 11.79 -5.15 8.49
N GLY A 164 12.20 -5.35 9.73
CA GLY A 164 11.39 -5.10 10.92
C GLY A 164 10.88 -3.66 10.97
N ASN A 165 11.77 -2.68 10.73
CA ASN A 165 11.40 -1.27 10.63
C ASN A 165 10.39 -1.03 9.49
N TYR A 166 10.61 -1.61 8.32
CA TYR A 166 9.67 -1.53 7.21
C TYR A 166 8.30 -2.10 7.59
N PHE A 167 8.22 -3.29 8.17
CA PHE A 167 6.95 -3.92 8.53
C PHE A 167 6.19 -3.18 9.65
N LEU A 168 6.87 -2.50 10.56
CA LEU A 168 6.23 -1.67 11.59
C LEU A 168 5.34 -0.58 10.96
N PHE A 169 5.79 0.02 9.87
CA PHE A 169 5.09 1.14 9.23
C PHE A 169 4.19 0.70 8.08
N PHE A 170 4.57 -0.33 7.33
CA PHE A 170 3.87 -0.81 6.15
C PHE A 170 3.10 -2.10 6.35
N GLY A 171 3.15 -2.75 7.51
CA GLY A 171 2.49 -4.04 7.72
C GLY A 171 0.99 -4.03 7.39
N LYS A 172 0.31 -2.90 7.63
CA LYS A 172 -1.10 -2.71 7.26
C LYS A 172 -1.31 -2.43 5.76
N ASP A 173 -0.34 -1.80 5.11
CA ASP A 173 -0.43 -1.41 3.70
C ASP A 173 0.01 -2.55 2.77
N TRP A 174 0.78 -3.50 3.26
CA TRP A 174 1.19 -4.70 2.53
C TRP A 174 -0.01 -5.47 1.97
N VAL A 175 -1.12 -5.48 2.70
CA VAL A 175 -2.39 -6.04 2.22
C VAL A 175 -2.94 -5.30 0.99
N ARG A 176 -2.55 -4.05 0.76
CA ARG A 176 -2.98 -3.23 -0.39
C ARG A 176 -2.10 -3.42 -1.63
N VAL A 177 -0.87 -3.88 -1.47
CA VAL A 177 0.08 -4.14 -2.58
C VAL A 177 -0.35 -5.35 -3.41
N PHE A 178 -1.04 -6.31 -2.79
CA PHE A 178 -1.60 -7.44 -3.55
C PHE A 178 -2.73 -6.97 -4.47
N PRO A 179 -2.72 -7.37 -5.77
CA PRO A 179 -3.76 -7.02 -6.71
C PRO A 179 -5.14 -7.39 -6.16
N VAL A 180 -6.12 -6.53 -6.39
CA VAL A 180 -7.49 -6.66 -5.86
C VAL A 180 -8.08 -8.04 -6.13
N SER A 181 -7.72 -8.66 -7.27
CA SER A 181 -8.09 -10.03 -7.64
C SER A 181 -7.63 -11.08 -6.60
N TRP A 182 -6.41 -10.97 -6.10
CA TRP A 182 -5.88 -11.87 -5.06
C TRP A 182 -6.61 -11.69 -3.73
N ARG A 183 -6.89 -10.45 -3.35
CA ARG A 183 -7.65 -10.14 -2.12
C ARG A 183 -9.08 -10.68 -2.20
N ILE A 184 -9.74 -10.56 -3.35
CA ILE A 184 -11.08 -11.11 -3.58
C ILE A 184 -11.03 -12.64 -3.53
N ASN A 185 -10.05 -13.25 -4.19
CA ASN A 185 -9.89 -14.71 -4.21
C ASN A 185 -9.55 -15.28 -2.83
N ALA A 186 -8.67 -14.64 -2.07
CA ALA A 186 -8.35 -15.03 -0.69
C ALA A 186 -9.57 -14.91 0.23
N ARG A 187 -10.37 -13.83 0.11
CA ARG A 187 -11.62 -13.68 0.86
C ARG A 187 -12.67 -14.70 0.45
N ARG A 188 -12.77 -15.03 -0.85
CA ARG A 188 -13.67 -16.08 -1.35
C ARG A 188 -13.24 -17.46 -0.86
N ALA A 189 -11.94 -17.76 -0.87
CA ALA A 189 -11.39 -19.01 -0.33
C ALA A 189 -11.63 -19.14 1.18
N ALA A 190 -11.40 -18.07 1.95
CA ALA A 190 -11.67 -18.04 3.39
C ALA A 190 -13.16 -18.21 3.71
N LYS A 191 -14.07 -17.54 2.96
CA LYS A 191 -15.52 -17.75 3.08
C LYS A 191 -15.92 -19.18 2.71
N LYS A 192 -15.31 -19.77 1.69
CA LYS A 192 -15.57 -21.15 1.27
C LYS A 192 -15.08 -22.17 2.30
N ALA A 193 -13.98 -21.87 3.00
CA ALA A 193 -13.46 -22.69 4.10
C ALA A 193 -14.31 -22.55 5.38
N ALA A 194 -14.79 -21.34 5.68
CA ALA A 194 -15.64 -21.07 6.85
C ALA A 194 -17.10 -21.58 6.71
N HIS A 195 -17.57 -21.79 5.48
CA HIS A 195 -18.89 -22.39 5.20
C HIS A 195 -18.72 -23.62 4.30
N PRO A 196 -18.40 -24.79 4.88
CA PRO A 196 -18.39 -26.01 4.10
C PRO A 196 -19.82 -26.34 3.70
N LYS A 197 -20.09 -26.19 2.40
CA LYS A 197 -21.34 -26.63 1.74
C LYS A 197 -22.62 -25.99 2.30
N SER A 198 -22.85 -24.71 2.00
CA SER A 198 -24.22 -24.24 1.80
C SER A 198 -24.89 -25.16 0.78
N LYS A 199 -25.92 -25.87 1.20
CA LYS A 199 -26.78 -26.62 0.28
C LYS A 199 -27.21 -25.67 -0.83
N THR A 200 -26.73 -25.90 -2.05
CA THR A 200 -27.24 -25.24 -3.24
C THR A 200 -28.73 -25.55 -3.29
N ILE A 201 -29.56 -24.58 -2.95
CA ILE A 201 -30.97 -24.66 -3.25
C ILE A 201 -31.03 -24.66 -4.77
N PRO A 202 -31.45 -25.77 -5.42
CA PRO A 202 -31.54 -25.76 -6.87
C PRO A 202 -32.55 -24.70 -7.25
N PHE A 203 -32.13 -23.65 -7.95
CA PHE A 203 -33.08 -22.77 -8.61
C PHE A 203 -33.80 -23.59 -9.64
N PRO A 204 -35.14 -23.68 -9.57
CA PRO A 204 -35.92 -24.42 -10.55
C PRO A 204 -35.59 -23.78 -11.93
N THR A 205 -35.14 -24.60 -12.86
CA THR A 205 -34.94 -24.21 -14.26
C THR A 205 -36.27 -23.71 -14.82
N ALA A 206 -36.22 -22.73 -15.73
CA ALA A 206 -37.39 -22.04 -16.29
C ALA A 206 -38.55 -22.94 -16.79
N GLY A 207 -38.35 -24.23 -16.92
CA GLY A 207 -39.36 -25.19 -17.28
C GLY A 207 -40.24 -25.73 -16.10
N SER A 208 -39.83 -25.47 -14.84
CA SER A 208 -40.61 -26.02 -13.67
C SER A 208 -41.57 -25.00 -13.05
N TYR A 209 -41.63 -23.77 -13.57
CA TYR A 209 -42.54 -22.74 -13.06
C TYR A 209 -43.96 -22.80 -13.64
N GLN A 210 -44.28 -23.82 -14.45
CA GLN A 210 -45.58 -23.90 -15.13
C GLN A 210 -46.73 -24.54 -14.36
N ALA A 211 -46.53 -24.90 -13.09
CA ALA A 211 -47.55 -25.75 -12.45
C ALA A 211 -48.23 -25.23 -11.17
N SER A 212 -47.99 -24.02 -10.63
CA SER A 212 -48.64 -23.65 -9.37
C SER A 212 -49.17 -22.24 -9.18
N HIS A 213 -49.01 -21.31 -10.14
CA HIS A 213 -49.66 -20.00 -10.07
C HIS A 213 -50.29 -19.64 -11.42
N ALA A 214 -51.39 -20.32 -11.76
CA ALA A 214 -52.32 -19.80 -12.73
C ALA A 214 -53.00 -18.55 -12.13
N LYS A 215 -52.37 -17.36 -12.30
CA LYS A 215 -53.13 -16.11 -12.22
C LYS A 215 -54.20 -16.17 -13.30
N PRO A 216 -55.44 -15.76 -13.02
CA PRO A 216 -56.43 -15.63 -14.08
C PRO A 216 -55.82 -14.76 -15.18
N GLN A 217 -55.75 -15.26 -16.41
CA GLN A 217 -55.28 -14.54 -17.56
C GLN A 217 -56.27 -13.42 -17.82
N THR A 218 -56.02 -12.25 -17.31
CA THR A 218 -56.68 -11.03 -17.78
C THR A 218 -56.18 -10.78 -19.19
N PRO A 219 -57.04 -10.50 -20.16
CA PRO A 219 -56.65 -10.30 -21.55
C PRO A 219 -55.81 -9.05 -21.80
N TYR A 220 -55.39 -8.37 -20.76
CA TYR A 220 -54.57 -7.16 -20.80
C TYR A 220 -53.42 -7.22 -19.78
N THR A 221 -52.32 -6.52 -20.09
CA THR A 221 -51.13 -6.42 -19.21
C THR A 221 -51.21 -5.19 -18.34
N HIS A 222 -51.77 -4.09 -18.83
CA HIS A 222 -51.89 -2.84 -18.12
C HIS A 222 -53.34 -2.32 -18.18
N LYS A 223 -53.83 -1.81 -17.04
CA LYS A 223 -55.14 -1.19 -16.94
C LYS A 223 -55.06 0.12 -16.15
N CYS A 224 -55.61 1.20 -16.69
CA CYS A 224 -55.62 2.49 -16.02
C CYS A 224 -56.59 2.44 -14.82
N THR A 225 -56.07 2.86 -13.64
CA THR A 225 -56.84 2.87 -12.38
C THR A 225 -58.03 3.87 -12.39
N ILE A 226 -57.94 4.93 -13.22
CA ILE A 226 -58.98 5.98 -13.27
C ILE A 226 -60.05 5.67 -14.34
N CYS A 227 -59.65 5.52 -15.59
CA CYS A 227 -60.58 5.39 -16.70
C CYS A 227 -60.87 3.93 -17.09
N GLY A 228 -60.13 2.97 -16.52
CA GLY A 228 -60.37 1.55 -16.80
C GLY A 228 -59.88 1.06 -18.16
N ARG A 229 -59.36 1.95 -19.08
CA ARG A 229 -58.83 1.53 -20.36
C ARG A 229 -57.61 0.60 -20.16
N THR A 230 -57.51 -0.35 -21.10
CA THR A 230 -56.44 -1.32 -21.12
C THR A 230 -55.48 -1.08 -22.28
N ASP A 231 -54.30 -1.67 -22.19
CA ASP A 231 -53.30 -1.66 -23.26
C ASP A 231 -53.77 -2.39 -24.54
N VAL A 232 -54.81 -3.21 -24.43
CA VAL A 232 -55.45 -3.91 -25.58
C VAL A 232 -56.49 -3.01 -26.19
N ASP A 233 -57.30 -2.30 -25.41
CA ASP A 233 -58.37 -1.40 -25.88
C ASP A 233 -57.87 -0.09 -26.53
N SER A 234 -56.69 0.33 -26.09
CA SER A 234 -56.07 1.59 -26.52
C SER A 234 -54.58 1.44 -26.68
N PRO A 235 -54.12 0.78 -27.75
CA PRO A 235 -52.69 0.48 -27.98
C PRO A 235 -51.83 1.72 -28.22
N ASP A 236 -52.43 2.86 -28.54
CA ASP A 236 -51.77 4.14 -28.78
C ASP A 236 -51.45 4.91 -27.50
N LEU A 237 -51.95 4.47 -26.33
CA LEU A 237 -51.71 5.08 -25.03
C LEU A 237 -50.60 4.37 -24.29
N GLU A 238 -49.63 5.16 -23.82
CA GLU A 238 -48.62 4.65 -22.88
C GLU A 238 -49.23 4.48 -21.49
N PHE A 239 -48.90 3.34 -20.86
CA PHE A 239 -49.29 3.02 -19.50
C PHE A 239 -48.08 3.03 -18.59
N ARG A 240 -48.14 3.78 -17.47
CA ARG A 240 -47.05 3.89 -16.50
C ARG A 240 -47.55 3.72 -15.07
N TYR A 241 -46.66 3.21 -14.21
CA TYR A 241 -46.93 3.11 -12.78
C TYR A 241 -46.54 4.38 -12.06
N CYS A 242 -47.36 4.87 -11.12
CA CYS A 242 -47.04 6.01 -10.31
C CYS A 242 -46.12 5.63 -9.16
N SER A 243 -44.94 6.27 -9.07
CA SER A 243 -43.97 6.03 -8.00
C SER A 243 -44.34 6.64 -6.65
N ARG A 244 -45.37 7.53 -6.61
CA ARG A 244 -45.84 8.19 -5.38
C ARG A 244 -47.05 7.52 -4.76
N CYS A 245 -47.77 6.67 -5.49
CA CYS A 245 -48.87 5.91 -4.96
C CYS A 245 -48.37 4.69 -4.20
N LYS A 246 -48.98 4.38 -3.07
CA LYS A 246 -48.71 3.16 -2.31
C LYS A 246 -49.33 1.98 -3.04
N GLY A 247 -48.55 1.00 -3.48
CA GLY A 247 -49.00 -0.15 -4.24
C GLY A 247 -48.74 0.00 -5.78
N TYR A 248 -49.25 -0.98 -6.54
CA TYR A 248 -49.06 -1.05 -7.98
C TYR A 248 -50.26 -0.45 -8.72
N HIS A 249 -50.28 0.87 -8.87
CA HIS A 249 -51.34 1.58 -9.59
C HIS A 249 -50.84 2.05 -10.95
N CYS A 250 -51.46 1.54 -12.02
CA CYS A 250 -51.11 1.86 -13.40
C CYS A 250 -52.05 2.95 -13.93
N TYR A 251 -51.52 3.89 -14.69
CA TYR A 251 -52.27 5.01 -15.28
C TYR A 251 -51.86 5.18 -16.73
N CYS A 252 -52.81 5.56 -17.60
CA CYS A 252 -52.50 5.94 -18.97
C CYS A 252 -51.86 7.34 -19.04
N SER A 253 -51.29 7.66 -20.19
CA SER A 253 -50.62 8.95 -20.43
C SER A 253 -51.46 10.20 -20.08
N GLU A 254 -52.78 10.10 -20.19
CA GLU A 254 -53.71 11.19 -19.86
C GLU A 254 -53.90 11.38 -18.34
N HIS A 255 -53.76 10.30 -17.55
CA HIS A 255 -54.06 10.30 -16.12
C HIS A 255 -52.84 10.20 -15.23
N ILE A 256 -51.65 9.92 -15.76
CA ILE A 256 -50.42 9.76 -14.98
C ILE A 256 -49.99 11.05 -14.29
N SER A 257 -50.25 12.21 -14.93
CA SER A 257 -49.91 13.53 -14.40
C SER A 257 -51.05 14.20 -13.64
N ASN A 258 -52.29 13.68 -13.76
CA ASN A 258 -53.50 14.30 -13.19
C ASN A 258 -54.35 13.25 -12.45
N HIS A 259 -53.83 12.77 -11.30
CA HIS A 259 -54.56 11.87 -10.40
C HIS A 259 -54.27 12.18 -8.94
N ALA A 260 -55.23 11.86 -8.07
CA ALA A 260 -55.01 11.90 -6.63
C ALA A 260 -54.10 10.70 -6.23
N HIS A 261 -53.06 10.99 -5.46
CA HIS A 261 -52.16 9.94 -4.99
C HIS A 261 -52.80 9.10 -3.90
N ILE A 262 -52.74 7.79 -4.02
CA ILE A 262 -53.18 6.81 -3.04
C ILE A 262 -52.07 6.65 -2.00
N THR A 263 -52.33 7.06 -0.76
CA THR A 263 -51.32 7.07 0.33
C THR A 263 -51.62 6.06 1.46
N GLU A 264 -52.79 5.44 1.47
CA GLU A 264 -53.22 4.44 2.46
C GLU A 264 -53.00 3.01 1.99
#